data_6ba8b852a0992e085a4dc49a6162c2d2
#
_entry.id   6ba8b852a0992e085a4dc49a6162c2d2
#
_cell.length_a   1.000
_cell.length_b   1.000
_cell.length_c   1.000
_cell.angle_alpha   90.00
_cell.angle_beta   90.00
_cell.angle_gamma   90.00
#
_symmetry.space_group_name_H-M   'P 1'
#
loop_
_entity.id
_entity.type
_entity.pdbx_description
1 polymer ?
#
loop_
_entity_poly.entity_id
_entity_poly.type
_entity_poly.pdbx_seq_one_letter_code
_entity_poly.pdbx_strand_id
1 'polypeptide(L)'
;MNFRVSCLILSCLLALSSCAAQGEELSPAPVAATPSAAAATPSPTPTPTPTPTPVITQAQLDQAVAQAGSDHGAMAVQAAVIRDGEVVLESAWGWAVRDSVAMTPQHKLRCASLTKVAVGLSAALLLDQGLIDPEANLSTYWGSTVCNPYYPDDPVTIDTLLTHTSSLSDSSSLSALKGSAARQRLAGSGFQSLRPGDPASWGYNNYGFSVLGMTLELAAQQPLDQVLGEGLLEPMGIDAAFEGGSVTHTELLAPLYQGGSVSRSVSEMLGYVCNPTPGYRGNFFAGGFTCSAGELAKLAALLSADGVYEGEALLSPEAVAYLETPMETPITYRDSTFYQCRPLRYQEGMYGREGLYYHTGSAYGFYGLLSYDPETGDGVVVFTNGAEGSTDAYGVYAICGEIAQAVYNPA
;
A
#
# COMPACT_ATOMS: atom_id res chain seq x y z
N MET A 1 -27.31 -5.05 -52.09
CA MET A 1 -28.44 -6.00 -51.87
C MET A 1 -28.88 -5.81 -50.44
N ASN A 2 -30.01 -5.10 -50.26
CA ASN A 2 -30.61 -4.77 -48.98
C ASN A 2 -31.24 -6.00 -48.32
N PHE A 3 -31.10 -6.12 -46.97
CA PHE A 3 -32.19 -6.64 -46.15
C PHE A 3 -32.17 -5.99 -44.75
N ARG A 4 -33.22 -5.20 -44.54
CA ARG A 4 -33.76 -4.74 -43.25
C ARG A 4 -34.73 -5.84 -42.77
N VAL A 5 -34.91 -5.95 -41.46
CA VAL A 5 -36.14 -6.39 -40.73
C VAL A 5 -35.71 -6.51 -39.26
N SER A 6 -36.28 -6.06 -38.22
CA SER A 6 -37.47 -5.33 -37.80
C SER A 6 -37.59 -5.63 -36.28
N CYS A 7 -37.94 -4.56 -35.56
CA CYS A 7 -38.38 -4.57 -34.15
C CYS A 7 -39.53 -5.57 -33.90
N LEU A 8 -39.53 -6.10 -32.65
CA LEU A 8 -40.79 -6.53 -32.02
C LEU A 8 -40.75 -6.17 -30.53
N ILE A 9 -41.57 -5.15 -30.21
CA ILE A 9 -42.04 -4.77 -28.88
C ILE A 9 -43.18 -5.71 -28.52
N LEU A 10 -43.20 -6.25 -27.30
CA LEU A 10 -44.41 -6.89 -26.77
C LEU A 10 -44.65 -6.39 -25.34
N SER A 11 -45.64 -5.53 -25.25
CA SER A 11 -46.33 -5.09 -24.02
C SER A 11 -47.51 -6.06 -23.78
N CYS A 12 -47.78 -6.43 -22.52
CA CYS A 12 -49.13 -6.88 -22.03
C CYS A 12 -49.04 -6.83 -20.49
N LEU A 13 -49.72 -5.93 -19.85
CA LEU A 13 -51.14 -5.76 -19.53
C LEU A 13 -51.51 -6.38 -18.18
N LEU A 14 -52.02 -5.47 -17.36
CA LEU A 14 -52.70 -5.57 -16.07
C LEU A 14 -53.87 -6.60 -16.09
N ALA A 15 -54.11 -7.20 -14.93
CA ALA A 15 -55.45 -7.68 -14.54
C ALA A 15 -55.72 -7.39 -13.07
N LEU A 16 -56.65 -6.49 -12.86
CA LEU A 16 -57.42 -6.23 -11.62
C LEU A 16 -58.58 -7.23 -11.55
N SER A 17 -58.92 -7.73 -10.36
CA SER A 17 -60.26 -8.19 -9.93
C SER A 17 -60.31 -8.14 -8.42
N SER A 18 -61.01 -7.32 -7.77
CA SER A 18 -62.39 -7.00 -7.53
C SER A 18 -63.16 -8.03 -6.64
N CYS A 19 -63.49 -7.52 -5.43
CA CYS A 19 -64.68 -7.68 -4.58
C CYS A 19 -65.21 -9.06 -4.17
N ALA A 20 -65.41 -9.21 -2.85
CA ALA A 20 -66.75 -9.42 -2.25
C ALA A 20 -66.77 -9.11 -0.76
N ALA A 21 -67.78 -8.36 -0.40
CA ALA A 21 -68.17 -7.99 0.98
C ALA A 21 -69.07 -9.10 1.59
N GLN A 22 -69.08 -9.22 2.91
CA GLN A 22 -70.26 -9.17 3.81
C GLN A 22 -70.01 -9.85 5.16
N GLY A 23 -70.50 -9.23 6.22
CA GLY A 23 -70.77 -9.86 7.52
C GLY A 23 -70.54 -8.93 8.72
N GLU A 24 -71.52 -8.04 9.04
CA GLU A 24 -71.61 -7.36 10.33
C GLU A 24 -71.98 -8.39 11.41
N GLU A 25 -71.20 -8.42 12.50
CA GLU A 25 -71.67 -8.86 13.82
C GLU A 25 -71.29 -7.81 14.87
N LEU A 26 -72.31 -7.28 15.51
CA LEU A 26 -72.27 -6.33 16.64
C LEU A 26 -71.70 -7.02 17.88
N SER A 27 -70.61 -6.56 18.40
CA SER A 27 -70.08 -6.95 19.71
C SER A 27 -70.20 -5.80 20.73
N PRO A 28 -70.45 -6.06 22.00
CA PRO A 28 -70.86 -5.05 23.00
C PRO A 28 -69.67 -4.19 23.45
N ALA A 29 -69.96 -2.96 23.88
CA ALA A 29 -69.02 -1.94 24.30
C ALA A 29 -68.12 -2.39 25.47
N PRO A 30 -66.84 -2.02 25.47
CA PRO A 30 -65.91 -2.31 26.55
C PRO A 30 -66.09 -1.31 27.71
N VAL A 31 -66.07 -1.89 28.89
CA VAL A 31 -66.02 -1.17 30.18
C VAL A 31 -64.73 -0.38 30.29
N ALA A 32 -64.83 0.89 30.73
CA ALA A 32 -63.70 1.78 30.92
C ALA A 32 -62.70 1.20 31.94
N ALA A 33 -61.47 0.93 31.46
CA ALA A 33 -60.38 0.58 32.35
C ALA A 33 -59.70 1.85 32.89
N THR A 34 -59.47 1.88 34.16
CA THR A 34 -58.75 2.91 34.90
C THR A 34 -57.32 3.03 34.37
N PRO A 35 -56.75 4.23 34.17
CA PRO A 35 -55.38 4.36 33.67
C PRO A 35 -54.37 3.85 34.72
N SER A 36 -53.67 2.77 34.38
CA SER A 36 -52.49 2.32 35.14
C SER A 36 -51.37 3.32 34.93
N ALA A 37 -50.72 3.76 35.99
CA ALA A 37 -49.56 4.65 35.93
C ALA A 37 -48.46 4.03 35.08
N ALA A 38 -48.07 4.70 34.00
CA ALA A 38 -46.95 4.32 33.16
C ALA A 38 -45.68 4.34 34.01
N ALA A 39 -45.01 3.20 34.10
CA ALA A 39 -43.67 3.13 34.69
C ALA A 39 -42.71 4.00 33.85
N ALA A 40 -42.00 4.92 34.50
CA ALA A 40 -41.02 5.77 33.88
C ALA A 40 -39.90 4.90 33.25
N THR A 41 -39.75 4.99 31.95
CA THR A 41 -38.63 4.38 31.24
C THR A 41 -37.32 4.97 31.78
N PRO A 42 -36.34 4.15 32.23
CA PRO A 42 -35.08 4.70 32.68
C PRO A 42 -34.42 5.50 31.55
N SER A 43 -34.00 6.72 31.87
CA SER A 43 -33.21 7.57 30.96
C SER A 43 -31.94 6.82 30.59
N PRO A 44 -31.54 6.77 29.31
CA PRO A 44 -30.30 6.11 28.93
C PRO A 44 -29.12 6.74 29.69
N THR A 45 -28.34 5.92 30.35
CA THR A 45 -27.08 6.33 30.96
C THR A 45 -26.21 6.94 29.86
N PRO A 46 -25.65 8.16 30.02
CA PRO A 46 -24.79 8.73 29.01
C PRO A 46 -23.61 7.78 28.77
N THR A 47 -23.43 7.38 27.52
CA THR A 47 -22.22 6.64 27.08
C THR A 47 -21.03 7.54 27.42
N PRO A 48 -19.98 7.03 28.10
CA PRO A 48 -18.80 7.82 28.38
C PRO A 48 -18.23 8.34 27.06
N THR A 49 -18.00 9.65 26.97
CA THR A 49 -17.29 10.26 25.86
C THR A 49 -15.88 9.65 25.84
N PRO A 50 -15.42 9.09 24.71
CA PRO A 50 -14.09 8.53 24.66
C PRO A 50 -13.08 9.60 25.05
N THR A 51 -12.13 9.25 25.91
CA THR A 51 -11.02 10.12 26.27
C THR A 51 -10.19 10.34 25.00
N PRO A 52 -9.88 11.59 24.61
CA PRO A 52 -9.05 11.83 23.43
C PRO A 52 -7.74 11.06 23.56
N THR A 53 -7.39 10.31 22.53
CA THR A 53 -6.06 9.66 22.45
C THR A 53 -5.00 10.76 22.49
N PRO A 54 -3.97 10.65 23.33
CA PRO A 54 -2.88 11.62 23.34
C PRO A 54 -2.26 11.76 21.95
N VAL A 55 -2.05 12.98 21.49
CA VAL A 55 -1.47 13.27 20.17
C VAL A 55 -0.04 13.78 20.39
N ILE A 56 0.92 13.22 19.65
CA ILE A 56 2.30 13.71 19.68
C ILE A 56 2.34 15.16 19.19
N THR A 57 3.06 16.01 19.89
CA THR A 57 3.32 17.40 19.47
C THR A 57 4.53 17.48 18.54
N GLN A 58 4.67 18.58 17.77
CA GLN A 58 5.85 18.82 16.93
C GLN A 58 7.16 18.71 17.74
N ALA A 59 7.22 19.31 18.92
CA ALA A 59 8.41 19.27 19.76
C ALA A 59 8.77 17.86 20.25
N GLN A 60 7.77 17.02 20.56
CA GLN A 60 7.99 15.62 20.93
C GLN A 60 8.46 14.80 19.73
N LEU A 61 7.90 15.03 18.53
CA LEU A 61 8.33 14.38 17.30
C LEU A 61 9.78 14.74 16.97
N ASP A 62 10.13 16.03 17.01
CA ASP A 62 11.49 16.53 16.76
C ASP A 62 12.50 15.91 17.74
N GLN A 63 12.11 15.81 19.01
CA GLN A 63 12.93 15.17 20.03
C GLN A 63 13.11 13.67 19.76
N ALA A 64 12.03 12.93 19.44
CA ALA A 64 12.08 11.49 19.15
C ALA A 64 12.97 11.21 17.92
N VAL A 65 12.83 11.99 16.86
CA VAL A 65 13.61 11.88 15.63
C VAL A 65 15.10 12.18 15.88
N ALA A 66 15.41 13.23 16.63
CA ALA A 66 16.80 13.58 16.94
C ALA A 66 17.46 12.56 17.87
N GLN A 67 16.74 12.08 18.88
CA GLN A 67 17.23 11.09 19.84
C GLN A 67 17.51 9.76 19.13
N ALA A 68 16.54 9.22 18.40
CA ALA A 68 16.70 7.98 17.66
C ALA A 68 17.82 8.08 16.62
N GLY A 69 17.91 9.22 15.91
CA GLY A 69 18.99 9.48 14.95
C GLY A 69 20.36 9.43 15.58
N SER A 70 20.52 10.04 16.76
CA SER A 70 21.78 10.05 17.52
C SER A 70 22.12 8.67 18.07
N ASP A 71 21.16 7.97 18.68
CA ASP A 71 21.39 6.70 19.37
C ASP A 71 21.75 5.58 18.39
N HIS A 72 21.20 5.61 17.17
CA HIS A 72 21.48 4.64 16.11
C HIS A 72 22.55 5.09 15.11
N GLY A 73 23.26 6.17 15.39
CA GLY A 73 24.34 6.66 14.53
C GLY A 73 23.93 7.00 13.11
N ALA A 74 22.68 7.42 12.91
CA ALA A 74 22.16 7.75 11.61
C ALA A 74 22.85 8.98 11.00
N MET A 75 22.98 9.02 9.67
CA MET A 75 23.36 10.22 8.93
C MET A 75 22.20 11.22 8.90
N ALA A 76 20.99 10.71 8.71
CA ALA A 76 19.77 11.50 8.66
C ALA A 76 18.54 10.65 9.00
N VAL A 77 17.50 11.32 9.46
CA VAL A 77 16.16 10.79 9.71
C VAL A 77 15.11 11.76 9.17
N GLN A 78 14.05 11.24 8.60
CA GLN A 78 12.80 11.96 8.33
C GLN A 78 11.65 11.18 8.96
N ALA A 79 10.66 11.88 9.49
CA ALA A 79 9.40 11.27 9.95
C ALA A 79 8.22 12.15 9.56
N ALA A 80 7.11 11.52 9.21
CA ALA A 80 5.84 12.17 8.93
C ALA A 80 4.73 11.43 9.69
N VAL A 81 3.85 12.17 10.34
CA VAL A 81 2.75 11.66 11.18
C VAL A 81 1.43 11.88 10.48
N ILE A 82 0.62 10.83 10.44
CA ILE A 82 -0.74 10.84 9.90
C ILE A 82 -1.72 10.81 11.06
N ARG A 83 -2.78 11.61 10.98
CA ARG A 83 -3.93 11.61 11.90
C ARG A 83 -5.22 11.75 11.10
N ASP A 84 -6.19 10.90 11.41
CA ASP A 84 -7.50 10.94 10.74
C ASP A 84 -7.37 10.95 9.20
N GLY A 85 -6.41 10.22 8.63
CA GLY A 85 -6.16 10.17 7.19
C GLY A 85 -5.46 11.41 6.59
N GLU A 86 -4.88 12.29 7.42
CA GLU A 86 -4.16 13.48 6.95
C GLU A 86 -2.73 13.54 7.50
N VAL A 87 -1.77 14.04 6.71
CA VAL A 87 -0.40 14.29 7.18
C VAL A 87 -0.37 15.58 7.98
N VAL A 88 -0.13 15.48 9.29
CA VAL A 88 -0.26 16.62 10.23
C VAL A 88 1.07 17.15 10.73
N LEU A 89 2.11 16.32 10.84
CA LEU A 89 3.44 16.70 11.33
C LEU A 89 4.53 16.09 10.47
N GLU A 90 5.59 16.85 10.25
CA GLU A 90 6.83 16.36 9.63
C GLU A 90 8.03 16.79 10.46
N SER A 91 9.07 15.96 10.51
CA SER A 91 10.33 16.24 11.18
C SER A 91 11.51 15.69 10.38
N ALA A 92 12.65 16.34 10.50
CA ALA A 92 13.90 15.87 9.91
C ALA A 92 15.09 16.21 10.81
N TRP A 93 16.10 15.32 10.81
CA TRP A 93 17.31 15.48 11.59
C TRP A 93 18.52 14.99 10.80
N GLY A 94 19.69 15.59 11.06
CA GLY A 94 20.98 15.16 10.51
C GLY A 94 21.31 15.82 9.17
N TRP A 95 21.99 15.11 8.30
CA TRP A 95 22.59 15.62 7.07
C TRP A 95 22.06 14.92 5.82
N ALA A 96 21.50 15.69 4.89
CA ALA A 96 21.25 15.21 3.52
C ALA A 96 22.57 14.98 2.79
N VAL A 97 23.49 15.92 2.88
CA VAL A 97 24.88 15.76 2.43
C VAL A 97 25.79 16.03 3.60
N ARG A 98 26.56 15.04 4.01
CA ARG A 98 27.41 15.10 5.20
C ARG A 98 28.16 16.42 5.31
N ASP A 99 28.09 17.05 6.47
CA ASP A 99 28.78 18.27 6.88
C ASP A 99 28.55 19.50 5.97
N SER A 100 27.57 19.43 5.06
CA SER A 100 27.32 20.52 4.11
C SER A 100 25.85 20.88 3.91
N VAL A 101 24.93 19.92 3.83
CA VAL A 101 23.50 20.19 3.64
C VAL A 101 22.72 19.49 4.72
N ALA A 102 22.00 20.24 5.55
CA ALA A 102 21.11 19.67 6.56
C ALA A 102 19.95 18.92 5.90
N MET A 103 19.50 17.83 6.53
CA MET A 103 18.29 17.14 6.11
C MET A 103 17.07 18.00 6.39
N THR A 104 16.14 18.04 5.44
CA THR A 104 14.82 18.66 5.61
C THR A 104 13.73 17.65 5.26
N PRO A 105 12.45 17.87 5.65
CA PRO A 105 11.34 17.00 5.28
C PRO A 105 11.16 16.82 3.77
N GLN A 106 11.59 17.79 2.95
CA GLN A 106 11.43 17.81 1.50
C GLN A 106 12.50 17.01 0.74
N HIS A 107 13.64 16.68 1.37
CA HIS A 107 14.67 15.90 0.71
C HIS A 107 14.13 14.51 0.32
N LYS A 108 14.53 14.07 -0.87
CA LYS A 108 14.08 12.82 -1.46
C LYS A 108 15.14 11.74 -1.31
N LEU A 109 14.71 10.58 -0.86
CA LEU A 109 15.54 9.38 -0.72
C LEU A 109 14.96 8.25 -1.56
N ARG A 110 15.81 7.44 -2.14
CA ARG A 110 15.39 6.17 -2.72
C ARG A 110 14.93 5.25 -1.57
N CYS A 111 13.64 4.91 -1.52
CA CYS A 111 13.00 4.32 -0.34
C CYS A 111 13.01 2.79 -0.29
N ALA A 112 13.92 2.14 -1.03
CA ALA A 112 14.07 0.68 -1.03
C ALA A 112 12.72 -0.06 -1.19
N SER A 113 12.45 -1.10 -0.40
CA SER A 113 11.24 -1.93 -0.57
C SER A 113 9.92 -1.23 -0.26
N LEU A 114 9.90 -0.03 0.29
CA LEU A 114 8.69 0.80 0.36
C LEU A 114 8.14 1.11 -1.05
N THR A 115 8.97 1.02 -2.08
CA THR A 115 8.58 1.01 -3.50
C THR A 115 7.42 0.05 -3.81
N LYS A 116 7.35 -1.07 -3.09
CA LYS A 116 6.31 -2.08 -3.34
C LYS A 116 4.91 -1.58 -3.02
N VAL A 117 4.79 -0.63 -2.08
CA VAL A 117 3.52 0.04 -1.79
C VAL A 117 3.08 0.87 -3.00
N ALA A 118 4.00 1.63 -3.62
CA ALA A 118 3.70 2.40 -4.84
C ALA A 118 3.30 1.49 -6.02
N VAL A 119 3.93 0.31 -6.17
CA VAL A 119 3.53 -0.69 -7.17
C VAL A 119 2.16 -1.28 -6.84
N GLY A 120 1.85 -1.55 -5.56
CA GLY A 120 0.53 -1.99 -5.11
C GLY A 120 -0.56 -0.96 -5.43
N LEU A 121 -0.31 0.32 -5.14
CA LEU A 121 -1.22 1.42 -5.49
C LEU A 121 -1.43 1.54 -6.99
N SER A 122 -0.38 1.33 -7.80
CA SER A 122 -0.53 1.27 -9.27
C SER A 122 -1.42 0.10 -9.70
N ALA A 123 -1.33 -1.05 -9.03
CA ALA A 123 -2.22 -2.17 -9.30
C ALA A 123 -3.67 -1.85 -8.90
N ALA A 124 -3.90 -1.18 -7.75
CA ALA A 124 -5.21 -0.73 -7.32
C ALA A 124 -5.86 0.23 -8.32
N LEU A 125 -5.11 1.21 -8.84
CA LEU A 125 -5.57 2.12 -9.90
C LEU A 125 -6.02 1.36 -11.14
N LEU A 126 -5.22 0.41 -11.61
CA LEU A 126 -5.55 -0.37 -12.80
C LEU A 126 -6.71 -1.34 -12.58
N LEU A 127 -6.90 -1.82 -11.34
CA LEU A 127 -8.06 -2.61 -10.93
C LEU A 127 -9.33 -1.77 -11.01
N ASP A 128 -9.34 -0.56 -10.45
CA ASP A 128 -10.46 0.38 -10.51
C ASP A 128 -10.83 0.76 -11.95
N GLN A 129 -9.84 0.87 -12.82
CA GLN A 129 -10.04 1.15 -14.24
C GLN A 129 -10.50 -0.08 -15.04
N GLY A 130 -10.55 -1.27 -14.43
CA GLY A 130 -10.88 -2.52 -15.10
C GLY A 130 -9.84 -2.97 -16.14
N LEU A 131 -8.60 -2.48 -16.04
CA LEU A 131 -7.49 -2.81 -16.94
C LEU A 131 -6.76 -4.09 -16.53
N ILE A 132 -6.91 -4.52 -15.27
CA ILE A 132 -6.37 -5.79 -14.78
C ILE A 132 -7.46 -6.63 -14.13
N ASP A 133 -7.29 -7.94 -14.25
CA ASP A 133 -7.92 -8.97 -13.43
C ASP A 133 -6.81 -9.61 -12.60
N PRO A 134 -6.78 -9.41 -11.28
CA PRO A 134 -5.70 -9.90 -10.41
C PRO A 134 -5.53 -11.42 -10.43
N GLU A 135 -6.59 -12.17 -10.74
CA GLU A 135 -6.60 -13.64 -10.80
C GLU A 135 -6.30 -14.20 -12.20
N ALA A 136 -6.27 -13.34 -13.22
CA ALA A 136 -5.94 -13.77 -14.57
C ALA A 136 -4.48 -14.23 -14.68
N ASN A 137 -4.24 -15.32 -15.40
CA ASN A 137 -2.86 -15.74 -15.70
C ASN A 137 -2.09 -14.63 -16.42
N LEU A 138 -0.86 -14.37 -16.00
CA LEU A 138 0.00 -13.31 -16.56
C LEU A 138 0.19 -13.43 -18.08
N SER A 139 -0.04 -14.62 -18.68
CA SER A 139 -0.02 -14.81 -20.14
C SER A 139 -0.92 -13.81 -20.87
N THR A 140 -2.03 -13.38 -20.23
CA THR A 140 -2.98 -12.39 -20.76
C THR A 140 -2.30 -11.08 -21.09
N TYR A 141 -1.39 -10.62 -20.23
CA TYR A 141 -0.70 -9.33 -20.36
C TYR A 141 0.60 -9.45 -21.15
N TRP A 142 1.32 -10.57 -20.98
CA TRP A 142 2.62 -10.78 -21.61
C TRP A 142 2.53 -11.18 -23.09
N GLY A 143 1.34 -11.61 -23.58
CA GLY A 143 1.16 -12.12 -24.95
C GLY A 143 2.05 -13.33 -25.27
N SER A 144 2.44 -14.08 -24.24
CA SER A 144 3.26 -15.29 -24.32
C SER A 144 2.96 -16.18 -23.12
N THR A 145 3.23 -17.49 -23.26
CA THR A 145 2.98 -18.45 -22.18
C THR A 145 3.70 -18.06 -20.89
N VAL A 146 2.96 -18.02 -19.78
CA VAL A 146 3.48 -17.95 -18.42
C VAL A 146 3.00 -19.21 -17.70
N CYS A 147 3.93 -20.05 -17.28
CA CYS A 147 3.60 -21.35 -16.71
C CYS A 147 4.72 -21.85 -15.79
N ASN A 148 4.36 -22.22 -14.58
CA ASN A 148 5.24 -23.01 -13.72
C ASN A 148 5.22 -24.47 -14.23
N PRO A 149 6.33 -25.02 -14.72
CA PRO A 149 6.34 -26.37 -15.32
C PRO A 149 6.08 -27.49 -14.31
N TYR A 150 6.20 -27.21 -13.01
CA TYR A 150 5.91 -28.16 -11.95
C TYR A 150 4.41 -28.19 -11.58
N TYR A 151 3.68 -27.12 -11.91
CA TYR A 151 2.25 -26.93 -11.65
C TYR A 151 1.59 -26.25 -12.86
N PRO A 152 1.48 -26.95 -14.01
CA PRO A 152 1.09 -26.33 -15.27
C PRO A 152 -0.37 -25.86 -15.31
N ASP A 153 -1.21 -26.41 -14.45
CA ASP A 153 -2.63 -26.06 -14.36
C ASP A 153 -2.91 -24.90 -13.39
N ASP A 154 -1.94 -24.52 -12.58
CA ASP A 154 -2.09 -23.44 -11.60
C ASP A 154 -1.58 -22.11 -12.20
N PRO A 155 -2.44 -21.07 -12.26
CA PRO A 155 -2.07 -19.81 -12.87
C PRO A 155 -1.04 -19.06 -12.02
N VAL A 156 -0.14 -18.37 -12.68
CA VAL A 156 0.70 -17.32 -12.07
C VAL A 156 0.01 -15.99 -12.37
N THR A 157 -0.37 -15.25 -11.35
CA THR A 157 -1.27 -14.11 -11.42
C THR A 157 -0.64 -12.85 -10.82
N ILE A 158 -1.28 -11.68 -11.01
CA ILE A 158 -0.91 -10.44 -10.33
C ILE A 158 -1.00 -10.63 -8.81
N ASP A 159 -2.06 -11.30 -8.33
CA ASP A 159 -2.26 -11.59 -6.92
C ASP A 159 -1.10 -12.38 -6.32
N THR A 160 -0.67 -13.46 -6.99
CA THR A 160 0.46 -14.27 -6.53
C THR A 160 1.79 -13.52 -6.51
N LEU A 161 1.96 -12.50 -7.35
CA LEU A 161 3.13 -11.61 -7.31
C LEU A 161 3.06 -10.63 -6.13
N LEU A 162 1.90 -10.01 -5.90
CA LEU A 162 1.65 -9.07 -4.80
C LEU A 162 1.83 -9.75 -3.43
N THR A 163 1.37 -11.00 -3.31
CA THR A 163 1.42 -11.78 -2.06
C THR A 163 2.73 -12.57 -1.88
N HIS A 164 3.68 -12.46 -2.81
CA HIS A 164 4.94 -13.23 -2.78
C HIS A 164 4.77 -14.76 -2.85
N THR A 165 3.68 -15.26 -3.43
CA THR A 165 3.37 -16.70 -3.57
C THR A 165 3.48 -17.22 -5.01
N SER A 166 4.06 -16.43 -5.93
CA SER A 166 4.14 -16.76 -7.36
C SER A 166 5.04 -17.95 -7.71
N SER A 167 5.80 -18.48 -6.75
CA SER A 167 6.82 -19.51 -6.96
C SER A 167 7.97 -19.12 -7.91
N LEU A 168 8.05 -17.85 -8.36
CA LEU A 168 9.19 -17.36 -9.12
C LEU A 168 10.47 -17.39 -8.27
N SER A 169 11.57 -17.83 -8.86
CA SER A 169 12.89 -17.73 -8.24
C SER A 169 13.35 -16.28 -8.23
N ASP A 170 13.79 -15.77 -7.09
CA ASP A 170 14.33 -14.41 -7.00
C ASP A 170 15.59 -14.24 -7.86
N SER A 171 15.85 -13.02 -8.32
CA SER A 171 17.03 -12.69 -9.11
C SER A 171 17.33 -11.21 -9.03
N SER A 172 18.57 -10.89 -8.66
CA SER A 172 19.11 -9.52 -8.67
C SER A 172 19.91 -9.20 -9.95
N SER A 173 20.00 -10.12 -10.89
CA SER A 173 20.75 -9.92 -12.14
C SER A 173 20.06 -8.86 -13.01
N LEU A 174 20.77 -7.77 -13.35
CA LEU A 174 20.26 -6.72 -14.25
C LEU A 174 19.83 -7.29 -15.62
N SER A 175 20.46 -8.36 -16.09
CA SER A 175 20.06 -9.03 -17.33
C SER A 175 18.69 -9.71 -17.19
N ALA A 176 18.38 -10.30 -16.03
CA ALA A 176 17.07 -10.93 -15.77
C ALA A 176 15.93 -9.92 -15.67
N LEU A 177 16.23 -8.66 -15.34
CA LEU A 177 15.26 -7.57 -15.17
C LEU A 177 14.82 -6.93 -16.50
N LYS A 178 15.39 -7.34 -17.64
CA LYS A 178 14.91 -6.92 -18.97
C LYS A 178 13.64 -7.70 -19.33
N GLY A 179 12.67 -7.05 -19.97
CA GLY A 179 11.40 -7.66 -20.36
C GLY A 179 11.58 -8.91 -21.25
N SER A 180 12.56 -8.92 -22.16
CA SER A 180 12.85 -10.10 -22.98
C SER A 180 13.34 -11.31 -22.16
N ALA A 181 14.17 -11.07 -21.13
CA ALA A 181 14.65 -12.13 -20.24
C ALA A 181 13.54 -12.58 -19.27
N ALA A 182 12.73 -11.64 -18.78
CA ALA A 182 11.56 -11.95 -17.96
C ALA A 182 10.58 -12.87 -18.70
N ARG A 183 10.29 -12.56 -19.98
CA ARG A 183 9.44 -13.39 -20.85
C ARG A 183 9.97 -14.83 -20.98
N GLN A 184 11.28 -14.98 -21.15
CA GLN A 184 11.93 -16.31 -21.21
C GLN A 184 11.83 -17.06 -19.88
N ARG A 185 12.03 -16.37 -18.75
CA ARG A 185 11.92 -16.97 -17.40
C ARG A 185 10.48 -17.39 -17.09
N LEU A 186 9.52 -16.55 -17.44
CA LEU A 186 8.09 -16.80 -17.25
C LEU A 186 7.58 -17.99 -18.10
N ALA A 187 8.22 -18.29 -19.22
CA ALA A 187 7.91 -19.46 -20.04
C ALA A 187 8.30 -20.81 -19.39
N GLY A 188 8.90 -20.80 -18.18
CA GLY A 188 9.16 -22.02 -17.40
C GLY A 188 10.48 -22.04 -16.61
N SER A 189 11.54 -21.41 -17.12
CA SER A 189 12.89 -21.52 -16.51
C SER A 189 13.05 -20.73 -15.19
N GLY A 190 12.11 -19.85 -14.86
CA GLY A 190 12.19 -18.96 -13.69
C GLY A 190 11.49 -19.46 -12.44
N PHE A 191 10.94 -20.66 -12.43
CA PHE A 191 10.09 -21.15 -11.34
C PHE A 191 10.79 -22.16 -10.41
N GLN A 192 10.37 -22.16 -9.16
CA GLN A 192 10.67 -23.19 -8.18
C GLN A 192 9.58 -24.29 -8.22
N SER A 193 9.88 -25.47 -7.67
CA SER A 193 8.90 -26.55 -7.54
C SER A 193 7.95 -26.33 -6.35
N LEU A 194 7.34 -25.14 -6.33
CA LEU A 194 6.36 -24.69 -5.36
C LEU A 194 5.07 -24.31 -6.11
N ARG A 195 3.93 -24.56 -5.49
CA ARG A 195 2.61 -24.30 -6.11
C ARG A 195 2.30 -22.80 -6.07
N PRO A 196 2.04 -22.12 -7.21
CA PRO A 196 1.61 -20.71 -7.19
C PRO A 196 0.33 -20.52 -6.39
N GLY A 197 0.28 -19.46 -5.57
CA GLY A 197 -0.87 -19.12 -4.74
C GLY A 197 -0.99 -19.91 -3.42
N ASP A 198 -0.21 -20.99 -3.22
CA ASP A 198 -0.20 -21.70 -1.96
C ASP A 198 0.55 -20.87 -0.89
N PRO A 199 -0.01 -20.64 0.31
CA PRO A 199 0.68 -19.97 1.41
C PRO A 199 2.05 -20.58 1.75
N ALA A 200 2.20 -21.90 1.59
CA ALA A 200 3.49 -22.58 1.79
C ALA A 200 4.56 -22.20 0.74
N SER A 201 4.15 -21.58 -0.36
CA SER A 201 5.04 -21.08 -1.41
C SER A 201 5.51 -19.65 -1.14
N TRP A 202 5.07 -19.05 -0.04
CA TRP A 202 5.46 -17.69 0.29
C TRP A 202 6.99 -17.58 0.39
N GLY A 203 7.52 -16.60 -0.30
CA GLY A 203 8.94 -16.25 -0.24
C GLY A 203 9.15 -14.83 -0.75
N TYR A 204 9.63 -13.94 0.14
CA TYR A 204 9.87 -12.55 -0.23
C TYR A 204 10.69 -12.44 -1.52
N ASN A 205 10.13 -11.80 -2.55
CA ASN A 205 10.66 -11.90 -3.90
C ASN A 205 10.73 -10.54 -4.58
N ASN A 206 11.93 -10.00 -4.76
CA ASN A 206 12.15 -8.73 -5.45
C ASN A 206 11.97 -8.88 -6.97
N TYR A 207 12.40 -10.01 -7.52
CA TYR A 207 12.22 -10.28 -8.94
C TYR A 207 10.73 -10.37 -9.31
N GLY A 208 9.91 -10.97 -8.43
CA GLY A 208 8.46 -10.99 -8.58
C GLY A 208 7.86 -9.59 -8.74
N PHE A 209 8.30 -8.63 -7.92
CA PHE A 209 7.87 -7.23 -8.05
C PHE A 209 8.39 -6.53 -9.30
N SER A 210 9.57 -6.89 -9.78
CA SER A 210 10.06 -6.41 -11.07
C SER A 210 9.18 -6.92 -12.22
N VAL A 211 8.76 -8.18 -12.16
CA VAL A 211 7.80 -8.78 -13.12
C VAL A 211 6.43 -8.13 -12.99
N LEU A 212 5.96 -7.89 -11.75
CA LEU A 212 4.68 -7.24 -11.49
C LEU A 212 4.62 -5.86 -12.13
N GLY A 213 5.58 -4.97 -11.85
CA GLY A 213 5.60 -3.64 -12.45
C GLY A 213 5.59 -3.69 -13.99
N MET A 214 6.42 -4.56 -14.60
CA MET A 214 6.38 -4.77 -16.05
C MET A 214 5.03 -5.29 -16.54
N THR A 215 4.34 -6.14 -15.75
CA THR A 215 3.00 -6.65 -16.09
C THR A 215 1.96 -5.53 -16.07
N LEU A 216 2.02 -4.67 -15.06
CA LEU A 216 1.13 -3.51 -14.94
C LEU A 216 1.35 -2.52 -16.08
N GLU A 217 2.60 -2.25 -16.47
CA GLU A 217 2.90 -1.43 -17.67
C GLU A 217 2.32 -2.04 -18.95
N LEU A 218 2.45 -3.37 -19.12
CA LEU A 218 1.90 -4.07 -20.28
C LEU A 218 0.36 -4.03 -20.29
N ALA A 219 -0.28 -4.12 -19.13
CA ALA A 219 -1.73 -4.00 -19.00
C ALA A 219 -2.22 -2.59 -19.34
N ALA A 220 -1.56 -1.57 -18.79
CA ALA A 220 -1.88 -0.16 -19.01
C ALA A 220 -1.46 0.36 -20.39
N GLN A 221 -0.52 -0.31 -21.08
CA GLN A 221 0.16 0.20 -22.26
C GLN A 221 0.86 1.56 -22.04
N GLN A 222 1.30 1.80 -20.81
CA GLN A 222 1.97 3.02 -20.35
C GLN A 222 3.08 2.68 -19.35
N PRO A 223 4.13 3.51 -19.20
CA PRO A 223 5.08 3.40 -18.09
C PRO A 223 4.38 3.52 -16.74
N LEU A 224 4.86 2.78 -15.74
CA LEU A 224 4.25 2.78 -14.41
C LEU A 224 4.38 4.13 -13.70
N ASP A 225 5.45 4.89 -13.97
CA ASP A 225 5.59 6.28 -13.50
C ASP A 225 4.45 7.18 -14.01
N GLN A 226 3.98 6.95 -15.24
CA GLN A 226 2.86 7.71 -15.79
C GLN A 226 1.53 7.25 -15.17
N VAL A 227 1.30 5.94 -15.04
CA VAL A 227 0.10 5.39 -14.40
C VAL A 227 -0.08 5.94 -12.98
N LEU A 228 0.97 5.84 -12.16
CA LEU A 228 0.93 6.32 -10.78
C LEU A 228 0.91 7.87 -10.72
N GLY A 229 1.68 8.51 -11.62
CA GLY A 229 1.77 9.96 -11.73
C GLY A 229 0.41 10.61 -11.96
N GLU A 230 -0.24 10.25 -13.05
CA GLU A 230 -1.54 10.80 -13.44
C GLU A 230 -2.68 10.39 -12.48
N GLY A 231 -2.61 9.15 -11.94
CA GLY A 231 -3.67 8.60 -11.10
C GLY A 231 -3.65 9.10 -9.65
N LEU A 232 -2.47 9.28 -9.05
CA LEU A 232 -2.34 9.63 -7.62
C LEU A 232 -1.35 10.77 -7.36
N LEU A 233 -0.13 10.73 -7.94
CA LEU A 233 0.92 11.64 -7.47
C LEU A 233 0.60 13.10 -7.81
N GLU A 234 0.16 13.40 -9.03
CA GLU A 234 -0.20 14.74 -9.47
C GLU A 234 -1.43 15.28 -8.71
N PRO A 235 -2.55 14.52 -8.56
CA PRO A 235 -3.70 14.97 -7.77
C PRO A 235 -3.35 15.25 -6.30
N MET A 236 -2.41 14.49 -5.72
CA MET A 236 -1.98 14.62 -4.32
C MET A 236 -0.83 15.61 -4.13
N GLY A 237 -0.34 16.27 -5.20
CA GLY A 237 0.80 17.17 -5.13
C GLY A 237 2.08 16.48 -4.65
N ILE A 238 2.34 15.25 -5.14
CA ILE A 238 3.51 14.44 -4.80
C ILE A 238 4.49 14.47 -5.97
N ASP A 239 5.74 14.83 -5.71
CA ASP A 239 6.84 14.77 -6.69
C ASP A 239 7.72 13.54 -6.41
N ALA A 240 7.32 12.40 -6.92
CA ALA A 240 8.01 11.13 -6.75
C ALA A 240 8.06 10.33 -8.04
N ALA A 241 8.99 9.37 -8.15
CA ALA A 241 9.13 8.51 -9.32
C ALA A 241 9.80 7.19 -8.97
N PHE A 242 9.60 6.14 -9.79
CA PHE A 242 10.34 4.88 -9.63
C PHE A 242 11.81 5.04 -9.99
N GLU A 243 12.14 5.93 -10.92
CA GLU A 243 13.52 6.29 -11.26
C GLU A 243 13.84 7.71 -10.79
N GLY A 244 14.84 7.84 -9.90
CA GLY A 244 15.17 9.09 -9.24
C GLY A 244 15.47 10.28 -10.17
N GLY A 245 15.92 10.05 -11.40
CA GLY A 245 16.13 11.09 -12.41
C GLY A 245 14.84 11.59 -13.07
N SER A 246 13.69 10.99 -12.75
CA SER A 246 12.37 11.38 -13.26
C SER A 246 11.59 12.29 -12.27
N VAL A 247 12.09 12.52 -11.05
CA VAL A 247 11.49 13.50 -10.15
C VAL A 247 11.71 14.92 -10.68
N THR A 248 10.78 15.82 -10.41
CA THR A 248 10.83 17.22 -10.88
C THR A 248 11.90 18.02 -10.13
N HIS A 249 11.91 17.88 -8.80
CA HIS A 249 12.84 18.61 -7.91
C HIS A 249 14.10 17.80 -7.64
N THR A 250 14.94 17.62 -8.64
CA THR A 250 16.18 16.84 -8.55
C THR A 250 17.22 17.45 -7.59
N GLU A 251 17.14 18.73 -7.30
CA GLU A 251 17.98 19.41 -6.31
C GLU A 251 17.73 18.94 -4.86
N LEU A 252 16.57 18.31 -4.61
CA LEU A 252 16.21 17.73 -3.32
C LEU A 252 16.68 16.27 -3.16
N LEU A 253 17.27 15.67 -4.17
CA LEU A 253 17.81 14.31 -4.06
C LEU A 253 18.97 14.26 -3.07
N ALA A 254 18.93 13.34 -2.13
CA ALA A 254 20.00 13.09 -1.18
C ALA A 254 20.67 11.73 -1.42
N PRO A 255 22.01 11.64 -1.34
CA PRO A 255 22.71 10.36 -1.49
C PRO A 255 22.38 9.42 -0.33
N LEU A 256 22.48 8.11 -0.53
CA LEU A 256 22.41 7.13 0.54
C LEU A 256 23.81 6.84 1.10
N TYR A 257 23.88 6.64 2.41
CA TYR A 257 25.09 6.33 3.13
C TYR A 257 25.01 4.95 3.78
N GLN A 258 26.12 4.22 3.77
CA GLN A 258 26.27 2.95 4.48
C GLN A 258 27.68 2.83 5.03
N GLY A 259 27.80 2.50 6.31
CA GLY A 259 29.10 2.39 6.98
C GLY A 259 29.92 3.68 6.87
N GLY A 260 29.25 4.84 6.88
CA GLY A 260 29.88 6.14 6.79
C GLY A 260 30.30 6.59 5.39
N SER A 261 30.06 5.82 4.35
CA SER A 261 30.40 6.16 2.96
C SER A 261 29.16 6.26 2.08
N VAL A 262 29.24 7.04 1.00
CA VAL A 262 28.16 7.11 0.00
C VAL A 262 28.02 5.75 -0.67
N SER A 263 26.85 5.14 -0.54
CA SER A 263 26.50 3.85 -1.15
C SER A 263 25.71 4.01 -2.46
N ARG A 264 24.95 5.11 -2.58
CA ARG A 264 24.28 5.56 -3.81
C ARG A 264 24.41 7.08 -3.91
N SER A 265 25.02 7.55 -4.98
CA SER A 265 25.22 8.98 -5.22
C SER A 265 24.01 9.60 -5.92
N VAL A 266 23.85 10.93 -5.76
CA VAL A 266 22.85 11.70 -6.52
C VAL A 266 23.10 11.59 -8.03
N SER A 267 24.36 11.65 -8.46
CA SER A 267 24.71 11.50 -9.88
C SER A 267 24.28 10.14 -10.47
N GLU A 268 24.37 9.08 -9.67
CA GLU A 268 23.88 7.75 -10.07
C GLU A 268 22.35 7.73 -10.19
N MET A 269 21.62 8.34 -9.23
CA MET A 269 20.17 8.44 -9.26
C MET A 269 19.66 9.28 -10.43
N LEU A 270 20.33 10.38 -10.76
CA LEU A 270 20.02 11.23 -11.93
C LEU A 270 20.22 10.49 -13.27
N GLY A 271 21.08 9.47 -13.31
CA GLY A 271 21.26 8.62 -14.47
C GLY A 271 20.11 7.63 -14.74
N TYR A 272 19.18 7.50 -13.80
CA TYR A 272 18.00 6.63 -13.93
C TYR A 272 16.77 7.48 -14.27
N VAL A 273 16.28 7.33 -15.50
CA VAL A 273 15.08 8.00 -15.99
C VAL A 273 14.10 6.97 -16.53
N CYS A 274 12.81 7.27 -16.43
CA CYS A 274 11.72 6.42 -16.89
C CYS A 274 11.93 5.99 -18.35
N ASN A 275 11.71 4.71 -18.63
CA ASN A 275 11.72 4.21 -20.00
C ASN A 275 10.31 4.28 -20.58
N PRO A 276 10.11 4.93 -21.74
CA PRO A 276 8.79 5.10 -22.32
C PRO A 276 8.18 3.82 -22.91
N THR A 277 8.92 2.70 -22.95
CA THR A 277 8.45 1.45 -23.53
C THR A 277 7.92 0.53 -22.43
N PRO A 278 6.59 0.26 -22.39
CA PRO A 278 6.00 -0.62 -21.38
C PRO A 278 6.62 -2.01 -21.36
N GLY A 279 6.89 -2.53 -20.17
CA GLY A 279 7.47 -3.86 -19.99
C GLY A 279 8.93 -4.00 -20.43
N TYR A 280 9.63 -2.90 -20.71
CA TYR A 280 11.03 -2.95 -21.19
C TYR A 280 12.00 -3.44 -20.10
N ARG A 281 11.83 -2.97 -18.87
CA ARG A 281 12.66 -3.33 -17.72
C ARG A 281 11.93 -3.16 -16.39
N GLY A 282 12.26 -4.01 -15.41
CA GLY A 282 11.65 -4.00 -14.07
C GLY A 282 12.60 -3.65 -12.92
N ASN A 283 13.80 -3.11 -13.20
CA ASN A 283 14.86 -2.96 -12.20
C ASN A 283 14.57 -1.94 -11.08
N PHE A 284 13.52 -1.13 -11.20
CA PHE A 284 13.17 -0.13 -10.19
C PHE A 284 11.91 -0.48 -9.37
N PHE A 285 11.06 -1.39 -9.85
CA PHE A 285 9.78 -1.71 -9.21
C PHE A 285 9.89 -2.50 -7.89
N ALA A 286 11.05 -3.04 -7.56
CA ALA A 286 11.28 -3.66 -6.26
C ALA A 286 11.86 -2.72 -5.20
N GLY A 287 12.45 -1.57 -5.61
CA GLY A 287 13.19 -0.75 -4.67
C GLY A 287 13.74 0.56 -5.23
N GLY A 288 13.13 1.12 -6.28
CA GLY A 288 13.60 2.35 -6.94
C GLY A 288 12.87 3.61 -6.55
N PHE A 289 11.64 3.52 -6.02
CA PHE A 289 10.80 4.67 -5.73
C PHE A 289 11.55 5.70 -4.87
N THR A 290 11.49 6.94 -5.30
CA THR A 290 12.27 8.05 -4.74
C THR A 290 11.32 9.17 -4.39
N CYS A 291 11.24 9.50 -3.10
CA CYS A 291 10.32 10.46 -2.51
C CYS A 291 10.83 10.94 -1.15
N SER A 292 10.16 11.89 -0.51
CA SER A 292 10.31 12.22 0.91
C SER A 292 9.43 11.33 1.79
N ALA A 293 9.68 11.34 3.12
CA ALA A 293 8.81 10.64 4.08
C ALA A 293 7.39 11.24 4.09
N GLY A 294 7.26 12.57 3.98
CA GLY A 294 5.97 13.23 3.91
C GLY A 294 5.17 12.87 2.66
N GLU A 295 5.84 12.78 1.50
CA GLU A 295 5.19 12.35 0.26
C GLU A 295 4.70 10.90 0.34
N LEU A 296 5.49 9.99 0.93
CA LEU A 296 5.03 8.62 1.13
C LEU A 296 3.92 8.53 2.20
N ALA A 297 3.94 9.42 3.20
CA ALA A 297 2.89 9.49 4.21
C ALA A 297 1.54 9.92 3.62
N LYS A 298 1.50 10.78 2.60
CA LYS A 298 0.27 11.08 1.87
C LYS A 298 -0.34 9.83 1.24
N LEU A 299 0.49 8.96 0.64
CA LEU A 299 0.01 7.68 0.07
C LEU A 299 -0.48 6.72 1.16
N ALA A 300 0.13 6.72 2.35
CA ALA A 300 -0.37 5.96 3.48
C ALA A 300 -1.67 6.54 4.06
N ALA A 301 -1.80 7.86 4.09
CA ALA A 301 -3.01 8.57 4.48
C ALA A 301 -4.19 8.22 3.55
N LEU A 302 -3.97 8.20 2.23
CA LEU A 302 -4.96 7.75 1.25
C LEU A 302 -5.47 6.33 1.55
N LEU A 303 -4.56 5.40 1.87
CA LEU A 303 -4.93 4.02 2.24
C LEU A 303 -5.72 4.00 3.54
N SER A 304 -5.26 4.71 4.59
CA SER A 304 -5.93 4.74 5.90
C SER A 304 -7.30 5.42 5.90
N ALA A 305 -7.66 6.10 4.82
CA ALA A 305 -8.93 6.79 4.61
C ALA A 305 -9.75 6.17 3.45
N ASP A 306 -9.64 4.85 3.24
CA ASP A 306 -10.40 4.09 2.23
C ASP A 306 -10.35 4.69 0.81
N GLY A 307 -9.21 5.26 0.42
CA GLY A 307 -8.99 5.81 -0.91
C GLY A 307 -9.42 7.27 -1.08
N VAL A 308 -9.75 7.96 0.01
CA VAL A 308 -10.09 9.39 0.02
C VAL A 308 -8.88 10.21 0.50
N TYR A 309 -8.55 11.28 -0.22
CA TYR A 309 -7.51 12.24 0.16
C TYR A 309 -8.02 13.68 -0.02
N GLU A 310 -7.94 14.50 1.03
CA GLU A 310 -8.44 15.89 1.06
C GLU A 310 -9.90 16.03 0.55
N GLY A 311 -10.72 15.00 0.81
CA GLY A 311 -12.13 14.94 0.43
C GLY A 311 -12.41 14.46 -0.99
N GLU A 312 -11.38 14.12 -1.77
CA GLU A 312 -11.49 13.54 -3.09
C GLU A 312 -11.26 12.03 -3.07
N ALA A 313 -12.15 11.25 -3.68
CA ALA A 313 -12.00 9.82 -3.85
C ALA A 313 -11.06 9.55 -5.03
N LEU A 314 -9.82 9.12 -4.73
CA LEU A 314 -8.79 8.80 -5.72
C LEU A 314 -8.68 7.31 -6.02
N LEU A 315 -9.12 6.46 -5.08
CA LEU A 315 -9.28 5.02 -5.23
C LEU A 315 -10.65 4.61 -4.70
N SER A 316 -11.19 3.52 -5.23
CA SER A 316 -12.39 2.92 -4.65
C SER A 316 -12.06 2.24 -3.31
N PRO A 317 -13.01 2.18 -2.35
CA PRO A 317 -12.85 1.39 -1.14
C PRO A 317 -12.56 -0.09 -1.43
N GLU A 318 -13.09 -0.63 -2.52
CA GLU A 318 -12.86 -2.00 -2.96
C GLU A 318 -11.41 -2.23 -3.38
N ALA A 319 -10.78 -1.26 -4.05
CA ALA A 319 -9.37 -1.35 -4.44
C ALA A 319 -8.43 -1.24 -3.22
N VAL A 320 -8.77 -0.40 -2.24
CA VAL A 320 -8.04 -0.33 -0.96
C VAL A 320 -8.19 -1.65 -0.21
N ALA A 321 -9.42 -2.15 -0.03
CA ALA A 321 -9.70 -3.42 0.64
C ALA A 321 -8.98 -4.60 -0.04
N TYR A 322 -8.85 -4.59 -1.37
CA TYR A 322 -8.04 -5.58 -2.08
C TYR A 322 -6.58 -5.56 -1.63
N LEU A 323 -5.96 -4.38 -1.51
CA LEU A 323 -4.57 -4.27 -1.05
C LEU A 323 -4.39 -4.71 0.40
N GLU A 324 -5.38 -4.46 1.24
CA GLU A 324 -5.36 -4.72 2.68
C GLU A 324 -5.80 -6.13 3.07
N THR A 325 -6.50 -6.86 2.21
CA THR A 325 -6.97 -8.22 2.52
C THR A 325 -5.80 -9.14 2.87
N PRO A 326 -5.70 -9.66 4.10
CA PRO A 326 -4.63 -10.53 4.53
C PRO A 326 -4.84 -11.96 4.01
N MET A 327 -3.74 -12.67 3.80
CA MET A 327 -3.78 -14.13 3.61
C MET A 327 -4.29 -14.79 4.91
N GLU A 328 -5.01 -15.90 4.78
CA GLU A 328 -5.56 -16.62 5.95
C GLU A 328 -4.47 -17.18 6.88
N THR A 329 -3.31 -17.51 6.33
CA THR A 329 -2.21 -18.12 7.07
C THR A 329 -1.15 -17.09 7.40
N PRO A 330 -0.81 -16.92 8.69
CA PRO A 330 0.27 -16.01 9.08
C PRO A 330 1.62 -16.51 8.60
N ILE A 331 2.50 -15.59 8.28
CA ILE A 331 3.86 -15.82 7.80
C ILE A 331 4.84 -15.50 8.92
N THR A 332 5.76 -16.41 9.20
CA THR A 332 6.91 -16.14 10.07
C THR A 332 8.15 -15.89 9.22
N TYR A 333 8.73 -14.70 9.35
CA TYR A 333 9.93 -14.31 8.62
C TYR A 333 10.84 -13.46 9.49
N ARG A 334 12.12 -13.84 9.63
CA ARG A 334 13.13 -13.13 10.45
C ARG A 334 12.65 -12.83 11.87
N ASP A 335 12.12 -13.84 12.56
CA ASP A 335 11.64 -13.78 13.94
C ASP A 335 10.38 -12.90 14.18
N SER A 336 9.74 -12.41 13.12
CA SER A 336 8.47 -11.70 13.16
C SER A 336 7.36 -12.53 12.51
N THR A 337 6.14 -12.41 13.04
CA THR A 337 4.96 -13.08 12.49
C THR A 337 3.93 -12.04 12.11
N PHE A 338 3.45 -12.08 10.87
CA PHE A 338 2.50 -11.14 10.30
C PHE A 338 1.60 -11.85 9.29
N TYR A 339 0.52 -11.20 8.90
CA TYR A 339 -0.29 -11.61 7.75
C TYR A 339 0.16 -10.85 6.51
N GLN A 340 0.48 -11.59 5.44
CA GLN A 340 0.82 -10.97 4.15
C GLN A 340 -0.43 -10.46 3.46
N CYS A 341 -0.42 -9.21 3.05
CA CYS A 341 -1.43 -8.55 2.20
C CYS A 341 -0.85 -8.24 0.81
N ARG A 342 -1.33 -7.20 0.07
CA ARG A 342 -0.94 -6.88 -1.31
C ARG A 342 -0.39 -5.44 -1.48
N PRO A 343 0.86 -5.15 -1.27
CA PRO A 343 1.97 -5.91 -0.70
C PRO A 343 2.17 -5.66 0.79
N LEU A 344 1.25 -4.96 1.42
CA LEU A 344 1.29 -4.62 2.84
C LEU A 344 1.42 -5.88 3.70
N ARG A 345 1.76 -5.68 4.95
CA ARG A 345 1.70 -6.67 6.02
C ARG A 345 0.73 -6.16 7.06
N TYR A 346 -0.02 -7.05 7.68
CA TYR A 346 -0.86 -6.76 8.82
C TYR A 346 -0.33 -7.48 10.06
N GLN A 347 -0.22 -6.76 11.19
CA GLN A 347 0.27 -7.34 12.43
C GLN A 347 -0.52 -6.79 13.62
N GLU A 348 -1.09 -7.71 14.41
CA GLU A 348 -1.83 -7.41 15.62
C GLU A 348 -0.90 -7.01 16.78
N GLY A 349 -1.36 -6.12 17.66
CA GLY A 349 -0.66 -5.70 18.87
C GLY A 349 0.61 -4.87 18.64
N MET A 350 0.89 -4.46 17.41
CA MET A 350 2.06 -3.68 17.06
C MET A 350 1.97 -2.27 17.65
N TYR A 351 3.00 -1.87 18.40
CA TYR A 351 3.08 -0.56 19.07
C TYR A 351 1.83 -0.18 19.88
N GLY A 352 1.18 -1.19 20.51
CA GLY A 352 0.01 -0.98 21.38
C GLY A 352 -1.28 -0.68 20.62
N ARG A 353 -1.31 -0.81 19.28
CA ARG A 353 -2.51 -0.75 18.46
C ARG A 353 -3.11 -2.13 18.27
N GLU A 354 -4.42 -2.22 18.01
CA GLU A 354 -5.10 -3.49 17.78
C GLU A 354 -4.50 -4.20 16.57
N GLY A 355 -4.27 -3.48 15.48
CA GLY A 355 -3.54 -3.97 14.32
C GLY A 355 -3.02 -2.82 13.46
N LEU A 356 -1.90 -3.03 12.82
CA LEU A 356 -1.31 -2.08 11.88
C LEU A 356 -1.07 -2.72 10.52
N TYR A 357 -1.45 -2.02 9.45
CA TYR A 357 -0.87 -2.26 8.15
C TYR A 357 0.49 -1.59 8.08
N TYR A 358 1.47 -2.30 7.52
CA TYR A 358 2.82 -1.74 7.41
C TYR A 358 3.62 -2.36 6.25
N HIS A 359 4.67 -1.68 5.87
CA HIS A 359 5.77 -2.22 5.06
C HIS A 359 7.10 -1.62 5.50
N THR A 360 8.19 -2.38 5.34
CA THR A 360 9.54 -1.92 5.68
C THR A 360 10.39 -1.78 4.44
N GLY A 361 11.38 -0.89 4.48
CA GLY A 361 12.38 -0.71 3.42
C GLY A 361 13.79 -0.91 3.93
N SER A 362 14.64 -1.60 3.14
CA SER A 362 16.06 -1.74 3.47
C SER A 362 16.91 -1.96 2.22
N ALA A 363 17.75 -1.01 1.92
CA ALA A 363 18.80 -1.15 0.93
C ALA A 363 19.82 -0.01 1.05
N TYR A 364 21.08 -0.31 0.82
CA TYR A 364 22.14 0.70 0.68
C TYR A 364 22.31 1.64 1.88
N GLY A 365 21.99 1.15 3.09
CA GLY A 365 22.03 1.94 4.33
C GLY A 365 20.77 2.79 4.58
N PHE A 366 19.78 2.73 3.71
CA PHE A 366 18.43 3.21 3.97
C PHE A 366 17.67 2.15 4.76
N TYR A 367 16.99 2.58 5.82
CA TYR A 367 15.94 1.82 6.50
C TYR A 367 14.69 2.69 6.60
N GLY A 368 13.52 2.09 6.38
CA GLY A 368 12.26 2.81 6.43
C GLY A 368 11.11 1.95 6.92
N LEU A 369 10.11 2.65 7.43
CA LEU A 369 8.81 2.12 7.83
C LEU A 369 7.72 3.01 7.24
N LEU A 370 6.69 2.38 6.70
CA LEU A 370 5.36 2.96 6.50
C LEU A 370 4.41 2.12 7.34
N SER A 371 3.61 2.74 8.19
CA SER A 371 2.55 2.05 8.93
C SER A 371 1.35 2.95 9.16
N TYR A 372 0.15 2.34 9.24
CA TYR A 372 -1.08 3.01 9.60
C TYR A 372 -2.06 2.05 10.28
N ASP A 373 -2.93 2.62 11.09
CA ASP A 373 -4.01 2.00 11.81
C ASP A 373 -5.32 2.22 11.02
N PRO A 374 -5.95 1.18 10.45
CA PRO A 374 -7.15 1.35 9.64
C PRO A 374 -8.37 1.80 10.44
N GLU A 375 -8.40 1.60 11.78
CA GLU A 375 -9.53 1.97 12.60
C GLU A 375 -9.54 3.46 12.96
N THR A 376 -8.35 4.04 13.14
CA THR A 376 -8.20 5.43 13.59
C THR A 376 -7.75 6.38 12.49
N GLY A 377 -7.28 5.87 11.36
CA GLY A 377 -6.63 6.68 10.33
C GLY A 377 -5.29 7.27 10.74
N ASP A 378 -4.74 6.82 11.87
CA ASP A 378 -3.44 7.25 12.39
C ASP A 378 -2.30 6.50 11.70
N GLY A 379 -1.16 7.16 11.47
CA GLY A 379 -0.03 6.49 10.87
C GLY A 379 1.29 7.21 11.06
N VAL A 380 2.36 6.55 10.63
CA VAL A 380 3.70 7.14 10.61
C VAL A 380 4.52 6.58 9.45
N VAL A 381 5.25 7.46 8.79
CA VAL A 381 6.31 7.09 7.85
C VAL A 381 7.64 7.58 8.38
N VAL A 382 8.63 6.68 8.45
CA VAL A 382 9.98 6.98 8.90
C VAL A 382 10.97 6.57 7.84
N PHE A 383 11.86 7.47 7.46
CA PHE A 383 13.02 7.25 6.61
C PHE A 383 14.29 7.49 7.39
N THR A 384 15.24 6.57 7.30
CA THR A 384 16.57 6.74 7.88
C THR A 384 17.65 6.53 6.83
N ASN A 385 18.79 7.13 7.02
CA ASN A 385 19.92 7.06 6.11
C ASN A 385 21.20 6.85 6.93
N GLY A 386 21.93 5.79 6.66
CA GLY A 386 23.21 5.49 7.31
C GLY A 386 23.13 5.00 8.75
N ALA A 387 21.93 4.61 9.24
CA ALA A 387 21.72 4.08 10.57
C ALA A 387 22.24 2.63 10.75
N GLU A 388 22.28 2.15 12.00
CA GLU A 388 22.48 0.74 12.32
C GLU A 388 21.26 -0.10 11.96
N GLY A 389 21.49 -1.35 11.52
CA GLY A 389 20.47 -2.23 10.93
C GLY A 389 19.83 -3.23 11.89
N SER A 390 19.82 -2.99 13.22
CA SER A 390 19.11 -3.85 14.19
C SER A 390 17.59 -3.76 14.01
N THR A 391 16.85 -4.80 14.40
CA THR A 391 15.39 -4.85 14.34
C THR A 391 14.79 -5.04 15.74
N ASP A 392 13.56 -4.54 15.91
CA ASP A 392 12.74 -4.74 17.09
C ASP A 392 12.00 -6.11 17.08
N ALA A 393 11.12 -6.31 18.06
CA ALA A 393 10.33 -7.56 18.20
C ALA A 393 9.32 -7.77 17.06
N TYR A 394 8.99 -6.74 16.29
CA TYR A 394 8.07 -6.79 15.16
C TYR A 394 8.79 -6.97 13.82
N GLY A 395 10.11 -7.09 13.82
CA GLY A 395 10.93 -7.18 12.61
C GLY A 395 11.08 -5.85 11.86
N VAL A 396 10.73 -4.74 12.51
CA VAL A 396 10.96 -3.37 12.03
C VAL A 396 12.35 -2.92 12.46
N TYR A 397 13.01 -2.10 11.65
CA TYR A 397 14.30 -1.52 12.03
C TYR A 397 14.16 -0.69 13.30
N ALA A 398 14.99 -0.95 14.32
CA ALA A 398 14.82 -0.44 15.68
C ALA A 398 14.65 1.08 15.71
N ILE A 399 15.48 1.81 14.97
CA ILE A 399 15.36 3.28 14.85
C ILE A 399 13.97 3.72 14.33
N CYS A 400 13.39 3.00 13.37
CA CYS A 400 12.04 3.28 12.86
C CYS A 400 10.98 2.91 13.89
N GLY A 401 11.17 1.78 14.59
CA GLY A 401 10.26 1.29 15.62
C GLY A 401 10.18 2.21 16.83
N GLU A 402 11.29 2.77 17.27
CA GLU A 402 11.35 3.75 18.38
C GLU A 402 10.57 5.02 18.06
N ILE A 403 10.70 5.55 16.85
CA ILE A 403 9.94 6.73 16.41
C ILE A 403 8.46 6.38 16.29
N ALA A 404 8.12 5.22 15.70
CA ALA A 404 6.74 4.76 15.60
C ALA A 404 6.09 4.57 16.99
N GLN A 405 6.81 3.98 17.94
CA GLN A 405 6.37 3.84 19.33
C GLN A 405 6.05 5.19 19.96
N ALA A 406 6.90 6.23 19.75
CA ALA A 406 6.67 7.56 20.26
C ALA A 406 5.45 8.25 19.62
N VAL A 407 5.18 7.96 18.34
CA VAL A 407 4.02 8.51 17.61
C VAL A 407 2.72 7.85 18.05
N TYR A 408 2.70 6.53 18.17
CA TYR A 408 1.47 5.79 18.54
C TYR A 408 1.17 5.88 20.04
N ASN A 409 2.18 6.06 20.90
CA ASN A 409 2.04 6.14 22.37
C ASN A 409 2.81 7.35 22.91
N PRO A 410 2.39 8.58 22.61
CA PRO A 410 3.04 9.78 23.11
C PRO A 410 2.94 9.85 24.64
N ALA A 411 4.09 10.17 25.30
CA ALA A 411 4.21 10.28 26.76
C ALA A 411 3.54 11.54 27.32
#